data_859792114190f7490f24f6a919285d0e
#
_entry.id   859792114190f7490f24f6a919285d0e
#
_cell.length_a   1.000
_cell.length_b   1.000
_cell.length_c   1.000
_cell.angle_alpha   90.00
_cell.angle_beta   90.00
_cell.angle_gamma   90.00
#
_symmetry.space_group_name_H-M   'P 1'
#
loop_
_entity.id
_entity.type
_entity.pdbx_description
1 polymer ?
#
loop_
_entity_poly.entity_id
_entity_poly.type
_entity_poly.pdbx_seq_one_letter_code
_entity_poly.pdbx_strand_id
1 'polypeptide(L)'
;MSSAWLKENFNHCPQGAPQELVERHARVWVWHLFGGFLFPDGSGNTISWMVLHILGQQWENIAQYSWGSTTLAWLYRQLCDACLRVASDSNLGAYAYLLQIWIWERFPVGRPYRGKLEVRTMTLSKV
;
A
#
# COMPACT_ATOMS: atom_id res chain seq x y z
N MET A 1 -7.14 0.29 13.95
CA MET A 1 -8.14 1.18 13.31
C MET A 1 -8.81 0.41 12.18
N SER A 2 -10.17 0.45 12.08
CA SER A 2 -10.88 -0.24 10.99
C SER A 2 -10.78 0.52 9.68
N SER A 3 -10.53 -0.18 8.58
CA SER A 3 -10.53 0.37 7.22
C SER A 3 -11.91 0.94 6.83
N ALA A 4 -13.00 0.30 7.28
CA ALA A 4 -14.36 0.76 7.04
C ALA A 4 -14.62 2.13 7.70
N TRP A 5 -14.22 2.29 8.94
CA TRP A 5 -14.36 3.56 9.66
C TRP A 5 -13.63 4.72 8.98
N LEU A 6 -12.43 4.47 8.45
CA LEU A 6 -11.69 5.51 7.69
C LEU A 6 -12.44 5.91 6.43
N LYS A 7 -12.98 4.95 5.69
CA LYS A 7 -13.75 5.22 4.47
C LYS A 7 -15.01 6.02 4.77
N GLU A 8 -15.74 5.72 5.84
CA GLU A 8 -16.94 6.46 6.22
C GLU A 8 -16.64 7.92 6.61
N ASN A 9 -15.57 8.13 7.38
CA ASN A 9 -15.28 9.45 7.96
C ASN A 9 -14.41 10.35 7.07
N PHE A 10 -13.66 9.80 6.13
CA PHE A 10 -12.73 10.53 5.26
C PHE A 10 -12.98 10.30 3.77
N ASN A 11 -14.14 9.81 3.39
CA ASN A 11 -14.50 9.53 1.99
C ASN A 11 -14.50 10.79 1.12
N HIS A 12 -14.85 11.93 1.68
CA HIS A 12 -14.97 13.18 0.93
C HIS A 12 -14.30 14.33 1.67
N CYS A 13 -13.39 15.03 0.97
CA CYS A 13 -12.84 16.29 1.44
C CYS A 13 -13.74 17.43 0.92
N PRO A 14 -14.26 18.33 1.79
CA PRO A 14 -15.10 19.42 1.35
C PRO A 14 -14.41 20.31 0.32
N GLN A 15 -15.17 20.76 -0.69
CA GLN A 15 -14.64 21.74 -1.66
C GLN A 15 -14.37 23.08 -0.97
N GLY A 16 -13.21 23.65 -1.23
CA GLY A 16 -12.79 24.90 -0.58
C GLY A 16 -12.31 24.72 0.87
N ALA A 17 -12.04 23.49 1.30
CA ALA A 17 -11.47 23.23 2.61
C ALA A 17 -10.13 23.95 2.81
N PRO A 18 -9.81 24.42 4.03
CA PRO A 18 -8.51 24.99 4.32
C PRO A 18 -7.41 23.93 4.11
N GLN A 19 -6.21 24.40 3.74
CA GLN A 19 -5.06 23.54 3.41
C GLN A 19 -4.77 22.49 4.49
N GLU A 20 -4.87 22.87 5.75
CA GLU A 20 -4.66 21.94 6.87
C GLU A 20 -5.62 20.73 6.86
N LEU A 21 -6.89 20.97 6.49
CA LEU A 21 -7.89 19.89 6.41
C LEU A 21 -7.63 18.98 5.22
N VAL A 22 -7.21 19.55 4.08
CA VAL A 22 -6.81 18.79 2.89
C VAL A 22 -5.62 17.89 3.21
N GLU A 23 -4.59 18.43 3.87
CA GLU A 23 -3.42 17.65 4.29
C GLU A 23 -3.77 16.53 5.28
N ARG A 24 -4.69 16.79 6.20
CA ARG A 24 -5.18 15.76 7.12
C ARG A 24 -5.85 14.62 6.38
N HIS A 25 -6.71 14.90 5.40
CA HIS A 25 -7.33 13.90 4.55
C HIS A 25 -6.27 13.12 3.74
N ALA A 26 -5.32 13.81 3.14
CA ALA A 26 -4.23 13.18 2.41
C ALA A 26 -3.42 12.21 3.29
N ARG A 27 -3.04 12.62 4.51
CA ARG A 27 -2.31 11.78 5.46
C ARG A 27 -3.10 10.53 5.85
N VAL A 28 -4.40 10.64 6.05
CA VAL A 28 -5.27 9.50 6.37
C VAL A 28 -5.31 8.50 5.22
N TRP A 29 -5.41 8.97 3.97
CA TRP A 29 -5.41 8.09 2.81
C TRP A 29 -4.04 7.45 2.54
N VAL A 30 -2.95 8.17 2.76
CA VAL A 30 -1.60 7.60 2.72
C VAL A 30 -1.42 6.54 3.82
N TRP A 31 -1.94 6.79 5.02
CA TRP A 31 -1.94 5.79 6.09
C TRP A 31 -2.74 4.54 5.71
N HIS A 32 -3.93 4.73 5.13
CA HIS A 32 -4.76 3.62 4.63
C HIS A 32 -4.03 2.80 3.56
N LEU A 33 -3.35 3.47 2.61
CA LEU A 33 -2.55 2.82 1.58
C LEU A 33 -1.39 2.00 2.20
N PHE A 34 -0.68 2.58 3.14
CA PHE A 34 0.46 1.91 3.77
C PHE A 34 0.01 0.71 4.60
N GLY A 35 -0.94 0.90 5.50
CA GLY A 35 -1.38 -0.17 6.40
C GLY A 35 -2.26 -1.23 5.73
N GLY A 36 -3.02 -0.86 4.72
CA GLY A 36 -3.91 -1.78 4.02
C GLY A 36 -3.29 -2.47 2.81
N PHE A 37 -2.22 -1.89 2.22
CA PHE A 37 -1.68 -2.36 0.96
C PHE A 37 -0.18 -2.69 1.01
N LEU A 38 0.66 -1.76 1.48
CA LEU A 38 2.12 -1.96 1.51
C LEU A 38 2.58 -2.81 2.70
N PHE A 39 1.96 -2.61 3.87
CA PHE A 39 2.31 -3.26 5.12
C PHE A 39 1.10 -3.93 5.79
N PRO A 40 0.30 -4.73 5.06
CA PRO A 40 -0.84 -5.40 5.68
C PRO A 40 -0.37 -6.36 6.77
N ASP A 41 -1.15 -6.48 7.84
CA ASP A 41 -0.86 -7.35 8.99
C ASP A 41 -1.54 -8.73 8.94
N GLY A 42 -2.17 -9.05 7.82
CA GLY A 42 -2.92 -10.31 7.66
C GLY A 42 -4.31 -10.30 8.29
N SER A 43 -4.68 -9.30 9.09
CA SER A 43 -6.02 -9.21 9.69
C SER A 43 -7.12 -8.83 8.67
N GLY A 44 -6.74 -8.28 7.53
CA GLY A 44 -7.61 -7.93 6.40
C GLY A 44 -8.53 -6.71 6.62
N ASN A 45 -8.76 -6.29 7.85
CA ASN A 45 -9.71 -5.21 8.16
C ASN A 45 -9.16 -4.11 9.07
N THR A 46 -8.02 -4.32 9.67
CA THR A 46 -7.35 -3.33 10.52
C THR A 46 -6.16 -2.71 9.82
N ILE A 47 -5.87 -1.45 10.16
CA ILE A 47 -4.72 -0.72 9.66
C ILE A 47 -3.74 -0.56 10.80
N SER A 48 -2.50 -0.99 10.58
CA SER A 48 -1.42 -0.89 11.54
C SER A 48 -1.09 0.57 11.86
N TRP A 49 -0.78 0.84 13.12
CA TRP A 49 -0.31 2.14 13.60
C TRP A 49 1.18 2.38 13.35
N MET A 50 1.89 1.38 12.84
CA MET A 50 3.34 1.35 12.72
C MET A 50 3.93 2.57 12.00
N VAL A 51 3.28 3.03 10.93
CA VAL A 51 3.78 4.14 10.11
C VAL A 51 3.23 5.50 10.51
N LEU A 52 2.33 5.56 11.49
CA LEU A 52 1.63 6.81 11.83
C LEU A 52 2.57 7.89 12.34
N HIS A 53 3.60 7.54 13.12
CA HIS A 53 4.59 8.49 13.62
C HIS A 53 5.42 9.13 12.49
N ILE A 54 5.67 8.39 11.40
CA ILE A 54 6.36 8.90 10.22
C ILE A 54 5.44 9.85 9.45
N LEU A 55 4.17 9.46 9.29
CA LEU A 55 3.17 10.29 8.61
C LEU A 55 2.82 11.58 9.36
N GLY A 56 3.16 11.68 10.64
CA GLY A 56 3.05 12.91 11.42
C GLY A 56 4.14 13.96 11.11
N GLN A 57 5.18 13.58 10.38
CA GLN A 57 6.27 14.48 9.98
C GLN A 57 5.87 15.39 8.81
N GLN A 58 6.78 16.29 8.41
CA GLN A 58 6.62 17.11 7.21
C GLN A 58 6.71 16.23 5.95
N TRP A 59 6.01 16.62 4.89
CA TRP A 59 5.93 15.86 3.64
C TRP A 59 7.31 15.60 3.01
N GLU A 60 8.21 16.56 3.09
CA GLU A 60 9.58 16.48 2.58
C GLU A 60 10.36 15.36 3.26
N ASN A 61 10.17 15.19 4.57
CA ASN A 61 10.81 14.12 5.32
C ASN A 61 10.21 12.75 4.98
N ILE A 62 8.88 12.68 4.81
CA ILE A 62 8.18 11.46 4.41
C ILE A 62 8.66 10.98 3.03
N ALA A 63 8.90 11.90 2.10
CA ALA A 63 9.37 11.61 0.75
C ALA A 63 10.81 11.05 0.70
N GLN A 64 11.62 11.31 1.72
CA GLN A 64 13.01 10.82 1.79
C GLN A 64 13.12 9.34 2.18
N TYR A 65 12.07 8.74 2.74
CA TYR A 65 12.09 7.33 3.09
C TYR A 65 12.08 6.44 1.84
N SER A 66 12.90 5.40 1.86
CA SER A 66 12.89 4.37 0.81
C SER A 66 11.73 3.40 1.02
N TRP A 67 10.53 3.81 0.65
CA TRP A 67 9.31 3.03 0.84
C TRP A 67 9.34 1.67 0.13
N GLY A 68 9.97 1.60 -1.04
CA GLY A 68 10.16 0.35 -1.77
C GLY A 68 11.02 -0.65 -0.98
N SER A 69 12.15 -0.21 -0.43
CA SER A 69 13.02 -1.06 0.40
C SER A 69 12.31 -1.49 1.69
N THR A 70 11.54 -0.61 2.30
CA THR A 70 10.76 -0.91 3.50
C THR A 70 9.68 -1.95 3.21
N THR A 71 8.98 -1.82 2.07
CA THR A 71 7.98 -2.81 1.62
C THR A 71 8.61 -4.17 1.38
N LEU A 72 9.80 -4.21 0.76
CA LEU A 72 10.53 -5.44 0.52
C LEU A 72 10.98 -6.09 1.83
N ALA A 73 11.51 -5.31 2.76
CA ALA A 73 11.91 -5.81 4.09
C ALA A 73 10.71 -6.37 4.87
N TRP A 74 9.57 -5.70 4.80
CA TRP A 74 8.32 -6.21 5.39
C TRP A 74 7.88 -7.53 4.77
N LEU A 75 7.92 -7.64 3.44
CA LEU A 75 7.61 -8.87 2.72
C LEU A 75 8.53 -10.02 3.16
N TYR A 76 9.85 -9.80 3.24
CA TYR A 76 10.79 -10.80 3.72
C TYR A 76 10.47 -11.27 5.14
N ARG A 77 10.20 -10.34 6.04
CA ARG A 77 9.82 -10.68 7.42
C ARG A 77 8.56 -11.55 7.45
N GLN A 78 7.53 -11.18 6.70
CA GLN A 78 6.28 -11.96 6.65
C GLN A 78 6.48 -13.35 6.02
N LEU A 79 7.37 -13.48 5.04
CA LEU A 79 7.73 -14.78 4.48
C LEU A 79 8.49 -15.65 5.50
N CYS A 80 9.45 -15.09 6.23
CA CYS A 80 10.12 -15.80 7.32
C CYS A 80 9.14 -16.24 8.40
N ASP A 81 8.24 -15.35 8.83
CA ASP A 81 7.21 -15.68 9.81
C ASP A 81 6.27 -16.78 9.29
N ALA A 82 5.92 -16.77 8.00
CA ALA A 82 5.09 -17.80 7.38
C ALA A 82 5.78 -19.17 7.36
N CYS A 83 7.09 -19.24 7.13
CA CYS A 83 7.86 -20.47 7.18
C CYS A 83 7.91 -21.11 8.59
N LEU A 84 7.77 -20.30 9.62
CA LEU A 84 7.78 -20.77 11.02
C LEU A 84 6.39 -21.15 11.54
N ARG A 85 5.32 -20.80 10.82
CA ARG A 85 3.95 -21.10 11.24
C ARG A 85 3.58 -22.55 10.94
N VAL A 86 3.03 -23.19 11.93
CA VAL A 86 2.54 -24.58 11.83
C VAL A 86 1.07 -24.65 11.38
N ALA A 87 0.31 -23.55 11.56
CA ALA A 87 -1.11 -23.51 11.22
C ALA A 87 -1.33 -23.25 9.73
N SER A 88 -2.16 -24.07 9.09
CA SER A 88 -2.49 -24.01 7.66
C SER A 88 -3.31 -22.78 7.25
N ASP A 89 -3.97 -22.11 8.20
CA ASP A 89 -4.92 -21.01 7.92
C ASP A 89 -4.34 -19.60 8.09
N SER A 90 -3.02 -19.47 8.12
CA SER A 90 -2.39 -18.19 8.32
C SER A 90 -2.21 -17.42 7.01
N ASN A 91 -2.92 -16.30 6.87
CA ASN A 91 -2.73 -15.38 5.75
C ASN A 91 -1.34 -14.74 5.79
N LEU A 92 -0.75 -14.53 4.60
CA LEU A 92 0.48 -13.77 4.47
C LEU A 92 0.15 -12.28 4.66
N GLY A 93 0.62 -11.68 5.76
CA GLY A 93 0.48 -10.25 6.04
C GLY A 93 1.50 -9.42 5.27
N ALA A 94 1.48 -9.46 3.93
CA ALA A 94 2.44 -8.77 3.10
C ALA A 94 1.87 -8.37 1.75
N TYR A 95 2.58 -7.50 1.04
CA TYR A 95 2.28 -7.13 -0.34
C TYR A 95 2.54 -8.30 -1.30
N ALA A 96 1.66 -9.30 -1.27
CA ALA A 96 1.78 -10.55 -2.04
C ALA A 96 1.82 -10.31 -3.57
N TYR A 97 1.24 -9.22 -4.07
CA TYR A 97 1.30 -8.87 -5.50
C TYR A 97 2.73 -8.62 -5.98
N LEU A 98 3.60 -8.07 -5.14
CA LEU A 98 5.02 -7.90 -5.47
C LEU A 98 5.70 -9.25 -5.71
N LEU A 99 5.43 -10.23 -4.83
CA LEU A 99 5.94 -11.59 -4.97
C LEU A 99 5.37 -12.27 -6.21
N GLN A 100 4.07 -12.10 -6.49
CA GLN A 100 3.42 -12.68 -7.66
C GLN A 100 3.99 -12.13 -8.97
N ILE A 101 4.18 -10.82 -9.07
CA ILE A 101 4.79 -10.19 -10.25
C ILE A 101 6.23 -10.68 -10.43
N TRP A 102 7.00 -10.75 -9.34
CA TRP A 102 8.37 -11.26 -9.37
C TRP A 102 8.43 -12.71 -9.85
N ILE A 103 7.53 -13.59 -9.38
CA ILE A 103 7.43 -14.97 -9.82
C ILE A 103 7.15 -15.04 -11.32
N TRP A 104 6.19 -14.27 -11.83
CA TRP A 104 5.85 -14.26 -13.25
C TRP A 104 6.97 -13.73 -14.16
N GLU A 105 7.80 -12.81 -13.66
CA GLU A 105 8.95 -12.31 -14.40
C GLU A 105 10.12 -13.34 -14.44
N ARG A 106 10.24 -14.17 -13.41
CA ARG A 106 11.31 -15.18 -13.29
C ARG A 106 10.88 -16.55 -13.80
N PHE A 107 9.63 -16.90 -13.62
CA PHE A 107 9.05 -18.18 -13.98
C PHE A 107 7.79 -17.93 -14.82
N PRO A 108 7.87 -18.00 -16.16
CA PRO A 108 6.75 -17.67 -17.05
C PRO A 108 5.59 -18.66 -17.00
N VAL A 109 5.68 -19.72 -16.18
CA VAL A 109 4.62 -20.71 -15.98
C VAL A 109 3.46 -20.07 -15.23
N GLY A 110 2.24 -20.13 -15.81
CA GLY A 110 1.05 -19.54 -15.21
C GLY A 110 0.94 -18.01 -15.32
N ARG A 111 1.84 -17.37 -16.05
CA ARG A 111 1.78 -15.94 -16.32
C ARG A 111 0.52 -15.63 -17.15
N PRO A 112 -0.32 -14.67 -16.75
CA PRO A 112 -1.44 -14.24 -17.57
C PRO A 112 -0.95 -13.72 -18.93
N TYR A 113 -1.64 -14.10 -20.02
CA TYR A 113 -1.33 -13.55 -21.32
C TYR A 113 -1.62 -12.05 -21.34
N ARG A 114 -0.57 -11.25 -21.48
CA ARG A 114 -0.70 -9.83 -21.75
C ARG A 114 -0.88 -9.67 -23.26
N GLY A 115 -2.12 -9.48 -23.71
CA GLY A 115 -2.36 -8.91 -25.03
C GLY A 115 -1.53 -7.63 -25.18
N LYS A 116 -1.12 -7.26 -26.40
CA LYS A 116 -0.40 -6.00 -26.65
C LYS A 116 -1.20 -4.86 -26.01
N LEU A 117 -0.70 -4.33 -24.88
CA LEU A 117 -1.17 -3.08 -24.33
C LEU A 117 -0.82 -2.01 -25.38
N GLU A 118 -1.82 -1.53 -26.13
CA GLU A 118 -1.66 -0.26 -26.83
C GLU A 118 -1.34 0.78 -25.76
N VAL A 119 -0.11 1.28 -25.80
CA VAL A 119 0.30 2.42 -24.98
C VAL A 119 -0.54 3.60 -25.45
N ARG A 120 -1.66 3.85 -24.78
CA ARG A 120 -2.41 5.07 -24.92
C ARG A 120 -1.51 6.19 -24.42
N THR A 121 -0.78 6.82 -25.33
CA THR A 121 -0.08 8.08 -25.07
C THR A 121 -1.13 9.07 -24.61
N MET A 122 -1.21 9.31 -23.29
CA MET A 122 -1.94 10.46 -22.77
C MET A 122 -1.15 11.69 -23.21
N THR A 123 -1.58 12.29 -24.32
CA THR A 123 -1.18 13.65 -24.67
C THR A 123 -1.75 14.55 -23.57
N LEU A 124 -0.90 14.99 -22.65
CA LEU A 124 -1.20 16.11 -21.77
C LEU A 124 -1.41 17.31 -22.68
N SER A 125 -2.68 17.66 -22.94
CA SER A 125 -3.00 18.94 -23.57
C SER A 125 -2.50 20.02 -22.63
N LYS A 126 -1.51 20.77 -23.09
CA LYS A 126 -1.06 21.99 -22.44
C LYS A 126 -2.25 22.96 -22.40
N VAL A 127 -2.68 23.31 -21.19
CA VAL A 127 -3.50 24.50 -20.93
C VAL A 127 -2.56 25.61 -20.51
#